data_aacb0a7b2d49c9ea8ea015b4bdee7f56
#
_entry.id   aacb0a7b2d49c9ea8ea015b4bdee7f56
#
_cell.length_a   1.000
_cell.length_b   1.000
_cell.length_c   1.000
_cell.angle_alpha   90.00
_cell.angle_beta   90.00
_cell.angle_gamma   90.00
#
_symmetry.space_group_name_H-M   'P 1'
#
loop_
_entity.id
_entity.type
_entity.pdbx_description
1 polymer ?
#
loop_
_entity_poly.entity_id
_entity_poly.type
_entity_poly.pdbx_seq_one_letter_code
_entity_poly.pdbx_strand_id
1 'polypeptide(L)'
;DKSDKTELSNFEINPASAVNGTIYYNGTQDNHYLYAMNTATDGVSTVWDGNLWYPIVQGDYVYYMDVENDYRLCRYSLSRNEIEVLTNERIDCFNVGYGYVYYQVNGEEACLKCMRDDGSDSWVIAEGNYTAINMTSQYVYFQMFGDDSSWYHSPLGSQSYSVFDAARQAALDALKK
;
A
#
# COMPACT_ATOMS: atom_id res chain seq x y z
N ASP A 1 18.80 5.94 -20.71
CA ASP A 1 19.93 6.85 -20.55
C ASP A 1 19.90 7.44 -19.14
N LYS A 2 21.02 7.36 -18.40
CA LYS A 2 21.09 7.85 -17.02
C LYS A 2 21.39 9.36 -16.94
N SER A 3 21.43 10.05 -18.07
CA SER A 3 21.79 11.47 -18.17
C SER A 3 20.64 12.43 -17.86
N ASP A 4 19.39 11.99 -17.97
CA ASP A 4 18.21 12.84 -17.79
C ASP A 4 17.60 12.65 -16.40
N LYS A 5 18.35 13.08 -15.39
CA LYS A 5 17.82 13.15 -14.02
C LYS A 5 17.39 14.59 -13.74
N THR A 6 16.14 14.77 -13.36
CA THR A 6 15.62 16.03 -12.89
C THR A 6 15.40 15.94 -11.38
N GLU A 7 15.95 16.88 -10.62
CA GLU A 7 15.63 17.03 -9.21
C GLU A 7 14.22 17.67 -9.11
N LEU A 8 13.31 16.97 -8.46
CA LEU A 8 11.91 17.40 -8.33
C LEU A 8 11.65 18.17 -7.03
N SER A 9 12.54 18.07 -6.05
CA SER A 9 12.39 18.71 -4.75
C SER A 9 13.78 18.98 -4.16
N ASN A 10 13.94 20.10 -3.47
CA ASN A 10 15.14 20.45 -2.71
C ASN A 10 15.00 20.11 -1.21
N PHE A 11 13.99 19.36 -0.84
CA PHE A 11 13.73 18.88 0.52
C PHE A 11 13.34 17.40 0.47
N GLU A 12 13.46 16.73 1.61
CA GLU A 12 13.09 15.33 1.74
C GLU A 12 11.59 15.13 1.60
N ILE A 13 11.19 14.16 0.80
CA ILE A 13 9.80 13.75 0.59
C ILE A 13 9.67 12.24 0.75
N ASN A 14 8.48 11.79 1.17
CA ASN A 14 8.08 10.39 1.14
C ASN A 14 7.15 10.17 -0.06
N PRO A 15 7.65 9.59 -1.18
CA PRO A 15 6.81 9.32 -2.34
C PRO A 15 5.68 8.35 -1.97
N ALA A 16 4.46 8.67 -2.38
CA ALA A 16 3.28 7.84 -2.15
C ALA A 16 2.85 7.13 -3.44
N SER A 17 2.56 7.90 -4.48
CA SER A 17 2.07 7.36 -5.75
C SER A 17 2.38 8.31 -6.90
N ALA A 18 2.46 7.75 -8.12
CA ALA A 18 2.57 8.53 -9.35
C ALA A 18 1.44 8.13 -10.31
N VAL A 19 0.57 9.07 -10.65
CA VAL A 19 -0.60 8.83 -11.49
C VAL A 19 -0.79 9.99 -12.47
N ASN A 20 -0.91 9.69 -13.76
CA ASN A 20 -1.24 10.67 -14.82
C ASN A 20 -0.40 11.96 -14.79
N GLY A 21 0.92 11.84 -14.61
CA GLY A 21 1.82 13.01 -14.56
C GLY A 21 1.76 13.80 -13.24
N THR A 22 1.15 13.26 -12.21
CA THR A 22 1.14 13.79 -10.86
C THR A 22 1.86 12.85 -9.91
N ILE A 23 2.79 13.36 -9.12
CA ILE A 23 3.42 12.65 -8.01
C ILE A 23 2.75 13.09 -6.72
N TYR A 24 2.19 12.14 -5.99
CA TYR A 24 1.68 12.34 -4.64
C TYR A 24 2.75 11.96 -3.62
N TYR A 25 2.92 12.76 -2.57
CA TYR A 25 3.94 12.53 -1.55
C TYR A 25 3.54 13.13 -0.20
N ASN A 26 4.12 12.59 0.88
CA ASN A 26 4.05 13.22 2.19
C ASN A 26 5.22 14.19 2.39
N GLY A 27 4.95 15.30 3.06
CA GLY A 27 5.99 16.13 3.67
C GLY A 27 6.60 15.46 4.89
N THR A 28 7.89 15.68 5.13
CA THR A 28 8.58 15.19 6.33
C THR A 28 8.77 16.30 7.38
N GLN A 29 8.44 17.54 7.03
CA GLN A 29 8.65 18.73 7.87
C GLN A 29 7.36 19.26 8.53
N ASP A 30 6.24 18.62 8.24
CA ASP A 30 4.91 18.90 8.78
C ASP A 30 4.28 17.63 9.35
N ASN A 31 3.00 17.64 9.64
CA ASN A 31 2.28 16.48 10.16
C ASN A 31 1.91 15.46 9.05
N HIS A 32 2.83 15.20 8.10
CA HIS A 32 2.61 14.26 7.01
C HIS A 32 1.44 14.66 6.09
N TYR A 33 1.32 15.95 5.78
CA TYR A 33 0.34 16.43 4.81
C TYR A 33 0.55 15.78 3.44
N LEU A 34 -0.52 15.58 2.72
CA LEU A 34 -0.46 15.06 1.35
C LEU A 34 -0.32 16.21 0.37
N TYR A 35 0.71 16.11 -0.46
CA TYR A 35 0.99 17.03 -1.56
C TYR A 35 0.86 16.35 -2.91
N ALA A 36 0.55 17.15 -3.93
CA ALA A 36 0.61 16.74 -5.33
C ALA A 36 1.56 17.65 -6.10
N MET A 37 2.47 17.05 -6.85
CA MET A 37 3.39 17.74 -7.75
C MET A 37 3.05 17.38 -9.20
N ASN A 38 2.83 18.36 -10.03
CA ASN A 38 2.66 18.17 -11.47
C ASN A 38 4.03 18.07 -12.13
N THR A 39 4.34 16.95 -12.77
CA THR A 39 5.66 16.68 -13.36
C THR A 39 5.98 17.48 -14.62
N ALA A 40 4.97 18.13 -15.22
CA ALA A 40 5.16 18.96 -16.41
C ALA A 40 5.44 20.43 -16.10
N THR A 41 5.01 20.91 -14.91
CA THR A 41 5.10 22.32 -14.52
C THR A 41 5.85 22.57 -13.22
N ASP A 42 6.25 21.49 -12.52
CA ASP A 42 6.85 21.49 -11.17
C ASP A 42 5.94 22.19 -10.12
N GLY A 43 4.67 22.39 -10.47
CA GLY A 43 3.69 23.03 -9.59
C GLY A 43 3.30 22.09 -8.45
N VAL A 44 3.44 22.56 -7.21
CA VAL A 44 3.07 21.83 -5.99
C VAL A 44 1.82 22.42 -5.38
N SER A 45 0.93 21.56 -4.93
CA SER A 45 -0.28 21.91 -4.17
C SER A 45 -0.48 20.98 -2.99
N THR A 46 -1.03 21.51 -1.90
CA THR A 46 -1.52 20.70 -0.79
C THR A 46 -2.84 20.06 -1.22
N VAL A 47 -2.91 18.74 -1.15
CA VAL A 47 -4.12 17.96 -1.43
C VAL A 47 -4.96 17.85 -0.16
N TRP A 48 -4.30 17.55 0.96
CA TRP A 48 -4.96 17.44 2.25
C TRP A 48 -3.96 17.67 3.39
N ASP A 49 -4.40 18.34 4.46
CA ASP A 49 -3.62 18.68 5.65
C ASP A 49 -3.82 17.71 6.82
N GLY A 50 -4.30 16.50 6.55
CA GLY A 50 -4.41 15.42 7.52
C GLY A 50 -3.08 14.70 7.76
N ASN A 51 -2.98 14.05 8.92
CA ASN A 51 -1.78 13.28 9.31
C ASN A 51 -1.84 11.85 8.73
N LEU A 52 -1.31 11.69 7.51
CA LEU A 52 -1.39 10.45 6.76
C LEU A 52 -0.06 9.68 6.84
N TRP A 53 -0.12 8.43 7.32
CA TRP A 53 1.03 7.52 7.24
C TRP A 53 0.89 6.56 6.07
N TYR A 54 1.98 6.41 5.32
CA TYR A 54 2.09 5.54 4.15
C TYR A 54 0.94 5.69 3.14
N PRO A 55 0.63 6.92 2.67
CA PRO A 55 -0.49 7.12 1.75
C PRO A 55 -0.24 6.42 0.41
N ILE A 56 -1.28 5.78 -0.12
CA ILE A 56 -1.32 5.21 -1.47
C ILE A 56 -2.52 5.79 -2.20
N VAL A 57 -2.28 6.45 -3.33
CA VAL A 57 -3.35 7.02 -4.16
C VAL A 57 -3.77 6.02 -5.22
N GLN A 58 -5.06 5.68 -5.23
CA GLN A 58 -5.65 4.82 -6.26
C GLN A 58 -7.03 5.34 -6.67
N GLY A 59 -7.16 5.73 -7.95
CA GLY A 59 -8.38 6.35 -8.44
C GLY A 59 -8.71 7.65 -7.72
N ASP A 60 -9.92 7.74 -7.19
CA ASP A 60 -10.39 8.90 -6.42
C ASP A 60 -10.03 8.84 -4.92
N TYR A 61 -9.30 7.81 -4.49
CA TYR A 61 -9.05 7.59 -3.07
C TYR A 61 -7.57 7.64 -2.70
N VAL A 62 -7.31 8.18 -1.50
CA VAL A 62 -6.05 8.09 -0.78
C VAL A 62 -6.24 7.13 0.39
N TYR A 63 -5.60 5.98 0.35
CA TYR A 63 -5.57 5.01 1.46
C TYR A 63 -4.40 5.35 2.37
N TYR A 64 -4.61 5.29 3.68
CA TYR A 64 -3.57 5.68 4.64
C TYR A 64 -3.81 5.08 6.04
N MET A 65 -2.76 5.06 6.86
CA MET A 65 -2.84 4.76 8.27
C MET A 65 -3.09 6.06 9.04
N ASP A 66 -4.16 6.08 9.84
CA ASP A 66 -4.58 7.22 10.65
C ASP A 66 -3.86 7.20 12.01
N VAL A 67 -2.75 7.93 12.11
CA VAL A 67 -1.91 7.99 13.31
C VAL A 67 -2.65 8.52 14.53
N GLU A 68 -3.57 9.45 14.34
CA GLU A 68 -4.30 10.08 15.44
C GLU A 68 -5.35 9.15 16.07
N ASN A 69 -5.69 8.07 15.34
CA ASN A 69 -6.64 7.07 15.77
C ASN A 69 -6.03 5.65 15.75
N ASP A 70 -4.91 5.50 16.43
CA ASP A 70 -4.22 4.23 16.67
C ASP A 70 -3.84 3.46 15.39
N TYR A 71 -3.40 4.19 14.36
CA TYR A 71 -2.95 3.60 13.08
C TYR A 71 -3.99 2.72 12.40
N ARG A 72 -5.28 2.99 12.59
CA ARG A 72 -6.35 2.32 11.84
C ARG A 72 -6.27 2.64 10.35
N LEU A 73 -6.80 1.78 9.51
CA LEU A 73 -6.81 1.98 8.06
C LEU A 73 -8.02 2.82 7.63
N CYS A 74 -7.73 3.89 6.91
CA CYS A 74 -8.73 4.80 6.35
C CYS A 74 -8.51 5.02 4.85
N ARG A 75 -9.52 5.55 4.18
CA ARG A 75 -9.39 6.16 2.86
C ARG A 75 -10.08 7.53 2.83
N TYR A 76 -9.51 8.44 2.05
CA TYR A 76 -10.02 9.79 1.82
C TYR A 76 -10.42 9.94 0.35
N SER A 77 -11.66 10.38 0.07
CA SER A 77 -12.11 10.67 -1.28
C SER A 77 -11.65 12.05 -1.73
N LEU A 78 -10.88 12.11 -2.81
CA LEU A 78 -10.37 13.37 -3.39
C LEU A 78 -11.49 14.24 -3.95
N SER A 79 -12.55 13.65 -4.51
CA SER A 79 -13.66 14.39 -5.11
C SER A 79 -14.71 14.83 -4.11
N ARG A 80 -14.95 14.04 -3.03
CA ARG A 80 -15.99 14.32 -2.03
C ARG A 80 -15.46 15.01 -0.78
N ASN A 81 -14.14 14.99 -0.56
CA ASN A 81 -13.47 15.45 0.68
C ASN A 81 -14.03 14.75 1.93
N GLU A 82 -14.22 13.44 1.86
CA GLU A 82 -14.78 12.61 2.92
C GLU A 82 -13.80 11.52 3.33
N ILE A 83 -13.72 11.27 4.65
CA ILE A 83 -12.96 10.17 5.23
C ILE A 83 -13.89 8.98 5.46
N GLU A 84 -13.44 7.80 5.05
CA GLU A 84 -14.08 6.53 5.33
C GLU A 84 -13.11 5.64 6.12
N VAL A 85 -13.56 5.14 7.28
CA VAL A 85 -12.80 4.18 8.09
C VAL A 85 -13.03 2.78 7.53
N LEU A 86 -11.97 2.10 7.08
CA LEU A 86 -12.05 0.76 6.52
C LEU A 86 -11.98 -0.33 7.61
N THR A 87 -11.15 -0.11 8.63
CA THR A 87 -11.12 -0.94 9.84
C THR A 87 -10.69 -0.11 11.04
N ASN A 88 -11.17 -0.48 12.24
CA ASN A 88 -10.72 0.11 13.50
C ASN A 88 -9.56 -0.67 14.13
N GLU A 89 -9.07 -1.71 13.49
CA GLU A 89 -7.91 -2.46 13.95
C GLU A 89 -6.65 -1.62 13.77
N ARG A 90 -5.73 -1.69 14.74
CA ARG A 90 -4.38 -1.15 14.58
C ARG A 90 -3.64 -1.97 13.55
N ILE A 91 -3.05 -1.32 12.56
CA ILE A 91 -2.28 -1.99 11.51
C ILE A 91 -0.82 -1.53 11.51
N ASP A 92 0.08 -2.37 10.99
CA ASP A 92 1.51 -2.08 10.86
C ASP A 92 1.91 -1.68 9.44
N CYS A 93 1.28 -2.30 8.45
CA CYS A 93 1.49 -1.99 7.04
C CYS A 93 0.30 -2.44 6.21
N PHE A 94 0.19 -1.91 5.01
CA PHE A 94 -0.84 -2.29 4.05
C PHE A 94 -0.36 -2.06 2.60
N ASN A 95 -1.10 -2.63 1.66
CA ASN A 95 -1.02 -2.28 0.25
C ASN A 95 -2.41 -2.40 -0.39
N VAL A 96 -2.66 -1.62 -1.45
CA VAL A 96 -3.95 -1.57 -2.14
C VAL A 96 -3.77 -1.72 -3.64
N GLY A 97 -4.65 -2.46 -4.28
CA GLY A 97 -4.66 -2.63 -5.72
C GLY A 97 -5.67 -3.68 -6.17
N TYR A 98 -6.09 -3.57 -7.43
CA TYR A 98 -6.94 -4.57 -8.10
C TYR A 98 -8.24 -4.89 -7.36
N GLY A 99 -8.82 -3.89 -6.67
CA GLY A 99 -10.07 -4.03 -5.93
C GLY A 99 -9.93 -4.62 -4.51
N TYR A 100 -8.69 -4.73 -3.99
CA TYR A 100 -8.39 -5.29 -2.67
C TYR A 100 -7.42 -4.43 -1.88
N VAL A 101 -7.55 -4.51 -0.55
CA VAL A 101 -6.57 -4.02 0.42
C VAL A 101 -6.06 -5.21 1.21
N TYR A 102 -4.73 -5.37 1.28
CA TYR A 102 -4.06 -6.33 2.16
C TYR A 102 -3.37 -5.56 3.27
N TYR A 103 -3.56 -5.99 4.51
CA TYR A 103 -3.06 -5.28 5.67
C TYR A 103 -2.67 -6.21 6.81
N GLN A 104 -1.63 -5.84 7.54
CA GLN A 104 -1.15 -6.55 8.73
C GLN A 104 -1.78 -5.94 9.98
N VAL A 105 -2.56 -6.73 10.69
CA VAL A 105 -3.10 -6.37 12.01
C VAL A 105 -2.01 -6.52 13.06
N ASN A 106 -1.85 -5.50 13.91
CA ASN A 106 -0.93 -5.49 15.04
C ASN A 106 -1.58 -6.09 16.30
N GLY A 107 -0.78 -6.66 17.22
CA GLY A 107 -1.22 -7.09 18.53
C GLY A 107 -1.02 -8.59 18.80
N GLU A 108 -1.67 -9.08 19.87
CA GLU A 108 -1.53 -10.48 20.29
C GLU A 108 -2.10 -11.48 19.28
N GLU A 109 -3.13 -11.08 18.55
CA GLU A 109 -3.76 -11.85 17.46
C GLU A 109 -3.30 -11.33 16.08
N ALA A 110 -2.00 -11.02 15.95
CA ALA A 110 -1.44 -10.51 14.71
C ALA A 110 -1.74 -11.43 13.54
N CYS A 111 -2.21 -10.85 12.43
CA CYS A 111 -2.53 -11.62 11.22
C CYS A 111 -2.51 -10.73 9.98
N LEU A 112 -2.20 -11.33 8.84
CA LEU A 112 -2.40 -10.72 7.53
C LEU A 112 -3.86 -10.90 7.12
N LYS A 113 -4.53 -9.80 6.82
CA LYS A 113 -5.91 -9.77 6.33
C LYS A 113 -6.01 -9.20 4.91
N CYS A 114 -7.11 -9.53 4.28
CA CYS A 114 -7.57 -8.94 3.04
C CYS A 114 -9.00 -8.45 3.19
N MET A 115 -9.33 -7.35 2.50
CA MET A 115 -10.69 -6.87 2.33
C MET A 115 -10.89 -6.31 0.92
N ARG A 116 -12.12 -6.04 0.54
CA ARG A 116 -12.38 -5.20 -0.64
C ARG A 116 -11.86 -3.79 -0.40
N ASP A 117 -11.55 -3.08 -1.47
CA ASP A 117 -11.02 -1.71 -1.38
C ASP A 117 -12.04 -0.68 -0.88
N ASP A 118 -13.31 -1.07 -0.78
CA ASP A 118 -14.38 -0.29 -0.13
C ASP A 118 -14.57 -0.62 1.37
N GLY A 119 -13.75 -1.51 1.94
CA GLY A 119 -13.81 -1.92 3.33
C GLY A 119 -14.74 -3.11 3.60
N SER A 120 -15.45 -3.62 2.58
CA SER A 120 -16.32 -4.78 2.73
C SER A 120 -15.54 -6.10 2.69
N ASP A 121 -16.20 -7.19 3.11
CA ASP A 121 -15.74 -8.58 2.97
C ASP A 121 -14.31 -8.82 3.49
N SER A 122 -14.04 -8.55 4.76
CA SER A 122 -12.71 -8.79 5.37
C SER A 122 -12.54 -10.26 5.80
N TRP A 123 -11.34 -10.83 5.54
CA TRP A 123 -10.95 -12.18 5.99
C TRP A 123 -9.47 -12.30 6.29
N VAL A 124 -9.10 -13.30 7.12
CA VAL A 124 -7.72 -13.64 7.43
C VAL A 124 -7.11 -14.47 6.29
N ILE A 125 -5.90 -14.12 5.89
CA ILE A 125 -5.05 -14.87 4.95
C ILE A 125 -4.09 -15.78 5.72
N ALA A 126 -3.40 -15.21 6.72
CA ALA A 126 -2.36 -15.91 7.46
C ALA A 126 -2.25 -15.37 8.89
N GLU A 127 -2.18 -16.28 9.87
CA GLU A 127 -1.88 -15.94 11.26
C GLU A 127 -0.38 -15.60 11.41
N GLY A 128 -0.07 -14.62 12.25
CA GLY A 128 1.29 -14.17 12.51
C GLY A 128 1.57 -12.77 12.00
N ASN A 129 2.83 -12.38 12.05
CA ASN A 129 3.27 -11.03 11.72
C ASN A 129 3.97 -11.03 10.35
N TYR A 130 3.42 -10.30 9.39
CA TYR A 130 3.90 -10.24 8.01
C TYR A 130 4.21 -8.81 7.59
N THR A 131 5.08 -8.70 6.61
CA THR A 131 5.57 -7.42 6.05
C THR A 131 5.80 -7.54 4.56
N ALA A 132 6.32 -6.47 3.94
CA ALA A 132 6.69 -6.42 2.53
C ALA A 132 5.54 -6.82 1.59
N ILE A 133 4.33 -6.36 1.88
CA ILE A 133 3.14 -6.66 1.08
C ILE A 133 3.27 -6.03 -0.30
N ASN A 134 3.37 -6.85 -1.34
CA ASN A 134 3.44 -6.42 -2.73
C ASN A 134 2.37 -7.11 -3.57
N MET A 135 1.84 -6.41 -4.55
CA MET A 135 0.72 -6.89 -5.35
C MET A 135 1.03 -6.90 -6.84
N THR A 136 0.51 -7.89 -7.52
CA THR A 136 0.40 -7.96 -8.99
C THR A 136 -1.06 -8.14 -9.37
N SER A 137 -1.38 -8.16 -10.65
CA SER A 137 -2.76 -8.40 -11.12
C SER A 137 -3.30 -9.81 -10.80
N GLN A 138 -2.47 -10.74 -10.32
CA GLN A 138 -2.86 -12.12 -10.05
C GLN A 138 -2.60 -12.56 -8.61
N TYR A 139 -1.59 -11.99 -7.96
CA TYR A 139 -1.10 -12.44 -6.66
C TYR A 139 -0.74 -11.28 -5.74
N VAL A 140 -0.86 -11.51 -4.44
CA VAL A 140 -0.17 -10.76 -3.38
C VAL A 140 1.02 -11.58 -2.90
N TYR A 141 2.14 -10.90 -2.64
CA TYR A 141 3.39 -11.47 -2.10
C TYR A 141 3.67 -10.80 -0.76
N PHE A 142 4.18 -11.56 0.19
CA PHE A 142 4.49 -11.07 1.54
C PHE A 142 5.57 -11.93 2.20
N GLN A 143 6.21 -11.39 3.24
CA GLN A 143 7.22 -12.07 4.04
C GLN A 143 6.78 -12.13 5.50
N MET A 144 7.20 -13.18 6.22
CA MET A 144 7.08 -13.18 7.67
C MET A 144 8.09 -12.18 8.25
N PHE A 145 7.66 -11.38 9.22
CA PHE A 145 8.53 -10.41 9.87
C PHE A 145 9.69 -11.12 10.58
N GLY A 146 10.92 -10.68 10.28
CA GLY A 146 12.14 -11.29 10.80
C GLY A 146 12.64 -12.54 10.05
N ASP A 147 11.96 -12.96 8.96
CA ASP A 147 12.43 -14.03 8.05
C ASP A 147 12.59 -13.47 6.63
N ASP A 148 13.79 -13.07 6.27
CA ASP A 148 14.11 -12.54 4.95
C ASP A 148 14.37 -13.64 3.90
N SER A 149 14.32 -14.92 4.30
CA SER A 149 14.66 -16.05 3.44
C SER A 149 13.49 -16.56 2.61
N SER A 150 12.25 -16.38 3.10
CA SER A 150 11.05 -16.96 2.51
C SER A 150 10.06 -15.91 2.08
N TRP A 151 9.61 -16.01 0.83
CA TRP A 151 8.45 -15.27 0.34
C TRP A 151 7.24 -16.19 0.32
N TYR A 152 6.10 -15.62 0.66
CA TYR A 152 4.78 -16.24 0.53
C TYR A 152 3.99 -15.56 -0.57
N HIS A 153 3.02 -16.26 -1.14
CA HIS A 153 2.07 -15.68 -2.08
C HIS A 153 0.67 -16.29 -1.92
N SER A 154 -0.31 -15.48 -2.25
CA SER A 154 -1.73 -15.86 -2.31
C SER A 154 -2.32 -15.35 -3.63
N PRO A 155 -3.17 -16.10 -4.33
CA PRO A 155 -3.98 -15.53 -5.40
C PRO A 155 -4.82 -14.36 -4.87
N LEU A 156 -5.00 -13.31 -5.67
CA LEU A 156 -5.80 -12.14 -5.24
C LEU A 156 -7.20 -12.56 -4.81
N GLY A 157 -7.63 -12.07 -3.63
CA GLY A 157 -8.93 -12.37 -3.05
C GLY A 157 -9.09 -13.79 -2.50
N SER A 158 -8.04 -14.62 -2.48
CA SER A 158 -8.05 -15.97 -1.92
C SER A 158 -7.80 -15.94 -0.40
N GLN A 159 -8.31 -16.96 0.30
CA GLN A 159 -8.00 -17.23 1.71
C GLN A 159 -6.84 -18.22 1.90
N SER A 160 -6.25 -18.71 0.82
CA SER A 160 -5.15 -19.68 0.86
C SER A 160 -3.85 -19.03 0.39
N TYR A 161 -2.75 -19.45 1.01
CA TYR A 161 -1.41 -19.01 0.61
C TYR A 161 -0.42 -20.18 0.63
N SER A 162 0.73 -19.97 0.00
CA SER A 162 1.83 -20.96 -0.01
C SER A 162 3.18 -20.24 -0.08
N VAL A 163 4.24 -20.97 0.21
CA VAL A 163 5.61 -20.48 -0.01
C VAL A 163 5.81 -20.23 -1.51
N PHE A 164 6.34 -19.07 -1.85
CA PHE A 164 6.73 -18.75 -3.22
C PHE A 164 8.10 -19.34 -3.53
N ASP A 165 8.12 -20.30 -4.44
CA ASP A 165 9.35 -20.93 -4.94
C ASP A 165 9.58 -20.50 -6.40
N ALA A 166 10.47 -19.54 -6.60
CA ALA A 166 10.77 -18.99 -7.92
C ALA A 166 11.34 -20.05 -8.88
N ALA A 167 12.12 -21.02 -8.38
CA ALA A 167 12.69 -22.07 -9.20
C ALA A 167 11.61 -23.05 -9.68
N ARG A 168 10.69 -23.42 -8.80
CA ARG A 168 9.52 -24.25 -9.15
C ARG A 168 8.61 -23.53 -10.12
N GLN A 169 8.35 -22.25 -9.91
CA GLN A 169 7.51 -21.44 -10.79
C GLN A 169 8.13 -21.35 -12.18
N ALA A 170 9.43 -21.08 -12.29
CA ALA A 170 10.12 -21.02 -13.57
C ALA A 170 10.07 -22.39 -14.31
N ALA A 171 10.18 -23.51 -13.58
CA ALA A 171 10.05 -24.86 -14.17
C ALA A 171 8.63 -25.11 -14.70
N LEU A 172 7.59 -24.71 -13.96
CA LEU A 172 6.20 -24.81 -14.40
C LEU A 172 5.91 -23.97 -15.65
N ASP A 173 6.46 -22.78 -15.72
CA ASP A 173 6.27 -21.87 -16.87
C ASP A 173 7.00 -22.37 -18.12
N ALA A 174 8.12 -23.06 -17.95
CA ALA A 174 8.83 -23.72 -19.05
C ALA A 174 8.05 -24.90 -19.65
N LEU A 175 7.23 -25.58 -18.85
CA LEU A 175 6.38 -26.70 -19.32
C LEU A 175 5.12 -26.24 -20.07
N LYS A 176 4.74 -24.96 -20.00
CA LYS A 176 3.58 -24.38 -20.71
C LYS A 176 3.91 -23.87 -22.11
N LYS A 177 5.17 -23.85 -22.48
CA LYS A 177 5.68 -23.46 -23.81
C LYS A 177 5.84 -24.67 -24.73
#